data_55e4a379ab1a0a290553d5f3a3b55c97
#
_entry.id   55e4a379ab1a0a290553d5f3a3b55c97
#
_cell.length_a   1.000
_cell.length_b   1.000
_cell.length_c   1.000
_cell.angle_alpha   90.00
_cell.angle_beta   90.00
_cell.angle_gamma   90.00
#
_symmetry.space_group_name_H-M   'P 1'
#
loop_
_entity.id
_entity.type
_entity.pdbx_description
1 polymer ?
#
loop_
_entity_poly.entity_id
_entity_poly.type
_entity_poly.pdbx_seq_one_letter_code
_entity_poly.pdbx_strand_id
1 'polypeptide(L)'
;MTSLALVATDLDHTFLGADQRPSELNTRSMFAAAEHGTAVVFATGRPLRWLDLLEVFTDVNPTVIASNGAVTYDLRNHRVISDTPFPVDLITDVVNDISSELPEAKFSLEEARSCYVEPGFDRVDHGRPVTHRGPIREFLTPDSRPVKMLVRAFGIPTEELFEIVDGVVDGRVSTTFSVQLDDGLVELAPIGVSKGVALSATAEQLGVDLGEAAAFGDMPNDLSMLRLVGHPFVVSNAHHRVLQGASPSSGTTTPQRWDTRSSICSMGDNPLQCPETHKTLEAAHCLGDVGGVSSAGQSRGLIIPGSRVRAPHA
;
A
#
# COMPACT_ATOMS: atom_id res chain seq x y z
N MET A 1 22.21 17.26 -13.78
CA MET A 1 20.99 16.43 -13.74
C MET A 1 21.07 15.63 -12.47
N THR A 2 20.25 15.94 -11.49
CA THR A 2 20.25 15.23 -10.21
C THR A 2 19.49 13.92 -10.41
N SER A 3 20.18 12.78 -10.25
CA SER A 3 19.53 11.48 -10.16
C SER A 3 18.71 11.45 -8.85
N LEU A 4 17.54 10.81 -8.87
CA LEU A 4 16.80 10.57 -7.63
C LEU A 4 17.64 9.73 -6.69
N ALA A 5 17.78 10.17 -5.45
CA ALA A 5 18.52 9.44 -4.43
C ALA A 5 17.66 8.34 -3.77
N LEU A 6 16.32 8.53 -3.75
CA LEU A 6 15.37 7.59 -3.15
C LEU A 6 14.04 7.62 -3.89
N VAL A 7 13.41 6.46 -4.02
CA VAL A 7 12.03 6.29 -4.48
C VAL A 7 11.25 5.58 -3.38
N ALA A 8 10.19 6.22 -2.88
CA ALA A 8 9.23 5.63 -1.97
C ALA A 8 7.88 5.43 -2.69
N THR A 9 7.24 4.28 -2.53
CA THR A 9 5.92 4.04 -3.12
C THR A 9 5.00 3.33 -2.16
N ASP A 10 3.74 3.79 -2.12
CA ASP A 10 2.67 2.96 -1.58
C ASP A 10 2.47 1.72 -2.46
N LEU A 11 1.82 0.70 -1.93
CA LEU A 11 1.56 -0.56 -2.63
C LEU A 11 0.18 -0.58 -3.27
N ASP A 12 -0.88 -0.53 -2.47
CA ASP A 12 -2.23 -0.80 -2.92
C ASP A 12 -2.76 0.34 -3.80
N HIS A 13 -3.23 0.00 -5.01
CA HIS A 13 -3.73 0.97 -6.00
C HIS A 13 -2.71 2.04 -6.47
N THR A 14 -1.48 1.97 -6.00
CA THR A 14 -0.36 2.83 -6.41
C THR A 14 0.69 2.02 -7.19
N PHE A 15 1.46 1.17 -6.54
CA PHE A 15 2.44 0.29 -7.17
C PHE A 15 1.82 -0.99 -7.72
N LEU A 16 0.81 -1.52 -7.03
CA LEU A 16 0.06 -2.71 -7.39
C LEU A 16 -1.21 -2.34 -8.18
N GLY A 17 -1.52 -3.13 -9.20
CA GLY A 17 -2.78 -3.06 -9.91
C GLY A 17 -3.96 -3.62 -9.10
N ALA A 18 -5.16 -3.59 -9.70
CA ALA A 18 -6.36 -4.17 -9.11
C ALA A 18 -6.26 -5.69 -8.86
N ASP A 19 -5.36 -6.36 -9.57
CA ASP A 19 -5.03 -7.79 -9.41
C ASP A 19 -4.04 -8.07 -8.26
N GLN A 20 -3.70 -7.03 -7.49
CA GLN A 20 -2.75 -7.09 -6.37
C GLN A 20 -1.33 -7.47 -6.80
N ARG A 21 -0.96 -7.17 -8.05
CA ARG A 21 0.37 -7.43 -8.60
C ARG A 21 0.99 -6.16 -9.17
N PRO A 22 2.32 -6.00 -9.10
CA PRO A 22 2.98 -4.93 -9.81
C PRO A 22 2.92 -5.19 -11.33
N SER A 23 2.75 -4.13 -12.11
CA SER A 23 2.90 -4.25 -13.57
C SER A 23 4.34 -4.63 -13.91
N GLU A 24 4.54 -5.24 -15.10
CA GLU A 24 5.89 -5.53 -15.59
C GLU A 24 6.74 -4.25 -15.66
N LEU A 25 6.12 -3.14 -16.02
CA LEU A 25 6.76 -1.85 -16.11
C LEU A 25 7.20 -1.34 -14.74
N ASN A 26 6.33 -1.38 -13.73
CA ASN A 26 6.67 -0.99 -12.35
C ASN A 26 7.81 -1.87 -11.80
N THR A 27 7.73 -3.18 -12.05
CA THR A 27 8.77 -4.13 -11.64
C THR A 27 10.13 -3.75 -12.23
N ARG A 28 10.22 -3.60 -13.56
CA ARG A 28 11.47 -3.21 -14.26
C ARG A 28 11.98 -1.87 -13.77
N SER A 29 11.11 -0.90 -13.52
CA SER A 29 11.50 0.43 -13.06
C SER A 29 12.16 0.40 -11.68
N MET A 30 11.70 -0.46 -10.75
CA MET A 30 12.34 -0.61 -9.44
C MET A 30 13.72 -1.23 -9.55
N PHE A 31 13.90 -2.25 -10.40
CA PHE A 31 15.21 -2.82 -10.64
C PHE A 31 16.15 -1.80 -11.29
N ALA A 32 15.68 -1.07 -12.31
CA ALA A 32 16.49 -0.03 -12.96
C ALA A 32 16.87 1.09 -11.98
N ALA A 33 15.95 1.54 -11.11
CA ALA A 33 16.26 2.55 -10.10
C ALA A 33 17.38 2.07 -9.16
N ALA A 34 17.30 0.84 -8.67
CA ALA A 34 18.32 0.25 -7.80
C ALA A 34 19.68 0.08 -8.52
N GLU A 35 19.69 -0.35 -9.78
CA GLU A 35 20.91 -0.44 -10.60
C GLU A 35 21.62 0.92 -10.76
N HIS A 36 20.86 2.02 -10.74
CA HIS A 36 21.41 3.38 -10.79
C HIS A 36 21.74 3.96 -9.40
N GLY A 37 21.66 3.15 -8.36
CA GLY A 37 22.00 3.57 -6.99
C GLY A 37 20.88 4.31 -6.25
N THR A 38 19.67 4.36 -6.80
CA THR A 38 18.49 4.92 -6.13
C THR A 38 18.02 3.96 -5.04
N ALA A 39 17.89 4.42 -3.81
CA ALA A 39 17.32 3.63 -2.72
C ALA A 39 15.81 3.37 -2.97
N VAL A 40 15.36 2.14 -2.74
CA VAL A 40 13.94 1.76 -2.92
C VAL A 40 13.29 1.56 -1.56
N VAL A 41 12.14 2.19 -1.37
CA VAL A 41 11.31 2.08 -0.17
C VAL A 41 9.88 1.72 -0.55
N PHE A 42 9.35 0.64 0.00
CA PHE A 42 7.92 0.34 -0.07
C PHE A 42 7.25 0.80 1.23
N ALA A 43 6.25 1.68 1.15
CA ALA A 43 5.57 2.25 2.30
C ALA A 43 4.08 1.90 2.27
N THR A 44 3.62 1.00 3.14
CA THR A 44 2.29 0.40 3.06
C THR A 44 1.55 0.37 4.39
N GLY A 45 0.21 0.39 4.32
CA GLY A 45 -0.66 0.04 5.45
C GLY A 45 -0.68 -1.45 5.78
N ARG A 46 -0.18 -2.31 4.89
CA ARG A 46 -0.14 -3.77 5.11
C ARG A 46 0.75 -4.15 6.28
N PRO A 47 0.38 -5.16 7.08
CA PRO A 47 1.27 -5.75 8.07
C PRO A 47 2.34 -6.62 7.39
N LEU A 48 3.45 -6.91 8.07
CA LEU A 48 4.57 -7.71 7.52
C LEU A 48 4.12 -9.06 6.96
N ARG A 49 3.16 -9.73 7.61
CA ARG A 49 2.63 -11.05 7.19
C ARG A 49 1.93 -11.06 5.82
N TRP A 50 1.75 -9.89 5.18
CA TRP A 50 1.14 -9.74 3.84
C TRP A 50 2.12 -9.24 2.78
N LEU A 51 3.41 -9.30 3.06
CA LEU A 51 4.46 -8.76 2.19
C LEU A 51 5.19 -9.81 1.34
N ASP A 52 4.73 -11.06 1.34
CA ASP A 52 5.32 -12.14 0.52
C ASP A 52 5.41 -11.75 -0.97
N LEU A 53 4.49 -10.90 -1.43
CA LEU A 53 4.51 -10.38 -2.81
C LEU A 53 5.75 -9.53 -3.13
N LEU A 54 6.45 -9.00 -2.10
CA LEU A 54 7.66 -8.19 -2.27
C LEU A 54 8.94 -9.04 -2.35
N GLU A 55 8.88 -10.35 -2.11
CA GLU A 55 10.05 -11.25 -2.15
C GLU A 55 10.78 -11.22 -3.48
N VAL A 56 10.08 -10.92 -4.58
CA VAL A 56 10.67 -10.74 -5.91
C VAL A 56 11.64 -9.56 -5.98
N PHE A 57 11.56 -8.63 -5.03
CA PHE A 57 12.41 -7.43 -4.96
C PHE A 57 13.57 -7.56 -3.96
N THR A 58 13.83 -8.74 -3.41
CA THR A 58 14.90 -8.96 -2.42
C THR A 58 16.26 -8.50 -2.94
N ASP A 59 16.55 -8.70 -4.24
CA ASP A 59 17.80 -8.28 -4.87
C ASP A 59 17.96 -6.76 -4.97
N VAL A 60 16.86 -6.02 -5.00
CA VAL A 60 16.83 -4.53 -4.98
C VAL A 60 17.19 -3.99 -3.59
N ASN A 61 17.21 -4.84 -2.57
CA ASN A 61 17.50 -4.51 -1.18
C ASN A 61 16.63 -3.38 -0.61
N PRO A 62 15.29 -3.46 -0.74
CA PRO A 62 14.43 -2.40 -0.32
C PRO A 62 14.25 -2.37 1.20
N THR A 63 14.05 -1.16 1.73
CA THR A 63 13.44 -0.98 3.04
C THR A 63 11.91 -1.01 2.90
N VAL A 64 11.23 -1.72 3.77
CA VAL A 64 9.77 -1.76 3.82
C VAL A 64 9.27 -1.05 5.07
N ILE A 65 8.46 -0.03 4.87
CA ILE A 65 7.71 0.67 5.90
C ILE A 65 6.31 0.05 5.93
N ALA A 66 6.05 -0.80 6.90
CA ALA A 66 4.81 -1.54 7.07
C ALA A 66 3.92 -0.93 8.15
N SER A 67 2.64 -1.33 8.21
CA SER A 67 1.67 -0.88 9.20
C SER A 67 1.65 0.65 9.35
N ASN A 68 1.62 1.38 8.22
CA ASN A 68 1.63 2.85 8.15
C ASN A 68 2.84 3.52 8.81
N GLY A 69 3.97 2.84 8.93
CA GLY A 69 5.17 3.39 9.55
C GLY A 69 5.47 2.85 10.95
N ALA A 70 4.56 2.04 11.51
CA ALA A 70 4.78 1.45 12.82
C ALA A 70 5.86 0.36 12.83
N VAL A 71 6.19 -0.20 11.67
CA VAL A 71 7.24 -1.22 11.52
C VAL A 71 8.12 -0.86 10.33
N THR A 72 9.43 -0.81 10.52
CA THR A 72 10.42 -0.71 9.44
C THR A 72 11.15 -2.04 9.32
N TYR A 73 11.26 -2.56 8.10
CA TYR A 73 11.72 -3.90 7.81
C TYR A 73 12.74 -3.92 6.68
N ASP A 74 13.83 -4.65 6.91
CA ASP A 74 14.84 -4.98 5.91
C ASP A 74 14.39 -6.25 5.19
N LEU A 75 13.94 -6.11 3.94
CA LEU A 75 13.40 -7.21 3.18
C LEU A 75 14.47 -8.26 2.86
N ARG A 76 15.66 -7.82 2.47
CA ARG A 76 16.75 -8.73 2.09
C ARG A 76 17.19 -9.64 3.23
N ASN A 77 17.29 -9.07 4.45
CA ASN A 77 17.76 -9.81 5.62
C ASN A 77 16.62 -10.35 6.50
N HIS A 78 15.37 -10.21 6.07
CA HIS A 78 14.15 -10.63 6.79
C HIS A 78 14.13 -10.16 8.25
N ARG A 79 14.56 -8.90 8.50
CA ARG A 79 14.79 -8.34 9.83
C ARG A 79 13.95 -7.11 10.07
N VAL A 80 13.23 -7.08 11.20
CA VAL A 80 12.63 -5.85 11.73
C VAL A 80 13.77 -4.91 12.15
N ILE A 81 13.84 -3.72 11.55
CA ILE A 81 14.79 -2.66 11.89
C ILE A 81 14.30 -1.93 13.13
N SER A 82 13.02 -1.56 13.14
CA SER A 82 12.36 -0.88 14.25
C SER A 82 10.87 -1.16 14.26
N ASP A 83 10.27 -1.12 15.45
CA ASP A 83 8.83 -1.11 15.67
C ASP A 83 8.43 -0.05 16.70
N THR A 84 7.24 0.49 16.61
CA THR A 84 6.68 1.47 17.53
C THR A 84 5.31 0.98 18.00
N PRO A 85 5.24 0.23 19.13
CA PRO A 85 3.98 -0.27 19.67
C PRO A 85 3.20 0.80 20.42
N PHE A 86 1.88 0.60 20.53
CA PHE A 86 1.06 1.34 21.47
C PHE A 86 1.43 1.01 22.92
N PRO A 87 1.34 1.98 23.84
CA PRO A 87 1.17 1.67 25.26
C PRO A 87 -0.14 0.85 25.46
N VAL A 88 -0.06 -0.28 26.14
CA VAL A 88 -1.19 -1.21 26.28
C VAL A 88 -2.37 -0.57 27.02
N ASP A 89 -2.11 0.19 28.08
CA ASP A 89 -3.15 0.89 28.84
C ASP A 89 -3.90 1.90 27.95
N LEU A 90 -3.17 2.68 27.15
CA LEU A 90 -3.75 3.64 26.22
C LEU A 90 -4.67 2.97 25.21
N ILE A 91 -4.21 1.89 24.56
CA ILE A 91 -5.03 1.24 23.55
C ILE A 91 -6.24 0.50 24.15
N THR A 92 -6.12 0.05 25.40
CA THR A 92 -7.24 -0.52 26.15
C THR A 92 -8.31 0.54 26.41
N ASP A 93 -7.94 1.73 26.84
CA ASP A 93 -8.86 2.86 27.05
C ASP A 93 -9.53 3.26 25.72
N VAL A 94 -8.76 3.36 24.63
CA VAL A 94 -9.28 3.66 23.29
C VAL A 94 -10.31 2.62 22.83
N VAL A 95 -10.06 1.33 23.05
CA VAL A 95 -11.04 0.26 22.75
C VAL A 95 -12.32 0.43 23.57
N ASN A 96 -12.21 0.78 24.85
CA ASN A 96 -13.37 0.99 25.70
C ASN A 96 -14.21 2.18 25.25
N ASP A 97 -13.56 3.30 24.93
CA ASP A 97 -14.23 4.52 24.50
C ASP A 97 -14.94 4.32 23.15
N ILE A 98 -14.25 3.71 22.17
CA ILE A 98 -14.85 3.39 20.86
C ILE A 98 -16.00 2.40 21.04
N SER A 99 -15.88 1.37 21.89
CA SER A 99 -16.95 0.41 22.15
C SER A 99 -18.15 1.06 22.83
N SER A 100 -17.96 2.12 23.60
CA SER A 100 -19.04 2.87 24.26
C SER A 100 -19.83 3.71 23.26
N GLU A 101 -19.16 4.36 22.29
CA GLU A 101 -19.78 5.15 21.23
C GLU A 101 -20.37 4.27 20.12
N LEU A 102 -19.66 3.20 19.75
CA LEU A 102 -20.00 2.25 18.69
C LEU A 102 -20.04 0.83 19.24
N PRO A 103 -21.13 0.39 19.91
CA PRO A 103 -21.21 -0.93 20.56
C PRO A 103 -21.06 -2.11 19.60
N GLU A 104 -21.39 -1.94 18.31
CA GLU A 104 -21.27 -2.97 17.29
C GLU A 104 -19.91 -2.96 16.57
N ALA A 105 -19.02 -2.01 16.91
CA ALA A 105 -17.68 -1.97 16.33
C ALA A 105 -16.92 -3.26 16.63
N LYS A 106 -16.11 -3.69 15.68
CA LYS A 106 -15.21 -4.85 15.78
C LYS A 106 -13.78 -4.41 15.62
N PHE A 107 -12.89 -5.09 16.30
CA PHE A 107 -11.49 -4.74 16.35
C PHE A 107 -10.61 -5.86 15.77
N SER A 108 -9.52 -5.44 15.14
CA SER A 108 -8.38 -6.30 14.84
C SER A 108 -7.11 -5.60 15.29
N LEU A 109 -6.18 -6.36 15.85
CA LEU A 109 -4.93 -5.87 16.40
C LEU A 109 -3.77 -6.51 15.65
N GLU A 110 -2.84 -5.71 15.19
CA GLU A 110 -1.60 -6.17 14.55
C GLU A 110 -0.42 -5.93 15.49
N GLU A 111 0.39 -6.93 15.69
CA GLU A 111 1.77 -6.84 16.12
C GLU A 111 2.69 -7.02 14.92
N ALA A 112 4.00 -6.86 15.08
CA ALA A 112 4.90 -6.98 13.94
C ALA A 112 4.76 -8.31 13.18
N ARG A 113 4.47 -9.42 13.87
CA ARG A 113 4.35 -10.76 13.26
C ARG A 113 3.05 -11.50 13.60
N SER A 114 2.20 -10.97 14.45
CA SER A 114 0.97 -11.58 14.94
C SER A 114 -0.24 -10.75 14.60
N CYS A 115 -1.40 -11.38 14.49
CA CYS A 115 -2.68 -10.72 14.25
C CYS A 115 -3.75 -11.34 15.14
N TYR A 116 -4.52 -10.48 15.80
CA TYR A 116 -5.64 -10.83 16.67
C TYR A 116 -6.90 -10.23 16.09
N VAL A 117 -7.94 -11.03 15.90
CA VAL A 117 -9.16 -10.60 15.22
C VAL A 117 -10.38 -10.98 16.06
N GLU A 118 -11.25 -10.03 16.31
CA GLU A 118 -12.55 -10.31 16.97
C GLU A 118 -13.48 -11.12 16.07
N PRO A 119 -14.30 -12.00 16.68
CA PRO A 119 -15.37 -12.66 15.96
C PRO A 119 -16.30 -11.63 15.31
N GLY A 120 -16.57 -11.80 14.02
CA GLY A 120 -17.41 -10.88 13.26
C GLY A 120 -16.71 -9.64 12.69
N PHE A 121 -15.40 -9.49 12.87
CA PHE A 121 -14.63 -8.42 12.21
C PHE A 121 -14.69 -8.52 10.68
N ASP A 122 -14.57 -9.73 10.14
CA ASP A 122 -14.77 -10.01 8.72
C ASP A 122 -16.05 -10.79 8.50
N ARG A 123 -16.87 -10.37 7.52
CA ARG A 123 -18.07 -11.14 7.09
C ARG A 123 -17.69 -12.36 6.27
N VAL A 124 -16.54 -12.30 5.59
CA VAL A 124 -16.02 -13.36 4.74
C VAL A 124 -14.58 -13.64 5.13
N ASP A 125 -14.23 -14.91 5.28
CA ASP A 125 -12.84 -15.32 5.46
C ASP A 125 -12.11 -15.17 4.12
N HIS A 126 -11.19 -14.23 4.06
CA HIS A 126 -10.38 -13.96 2.87
C HIS A 126 -9.17 -14.90 2.74
N GLY A 127 -9.09 -15.96 3.55
CA GLY A 127 -7.98 -16.92 3.54
C GLY A 127 -6.64 -16.35 4.01
N ARG A 128 -6.66 -15.15 4.62
CA ARG A 128 -5.44 -14.50 5.13
C ARG A 128 -5.10 -15.06 6.52
N PRO A 129 -3.81 -15.34 6.80
CA PRO A 129 -3.43 -15.89 8.09
C PRO A 129 -3.84 -14.96 9.24
N VAL A 130 -4.62 -15.49 10.17
CA VAL A 130 -4.95 -14.86 11.45
C VAL A 130 -4.32 -15.72 12.53
N THR A 131 -3.53 -15.10 13.41
CA THR A 131 -2.82 -15.84 14.44
C THR A 131 -3.78 -16.28 15.55
N HIS A 132 -4.68 -15.37 15.97
CA HIS A 132 -5.62 -15.62 17.05
C HIS A 132 -6.98 -15.01 16.76
N ARG A 133 -8.05 -15.69 17.20
CA ARG A 133 -9.43 -15.19 17.16
C ARG A 133 -10.04 -15.20 18.56
N GLY A 134 -10.62 -14.08 18.99
CA GLY A 134 -11.25 -13.92 20.29
C GLY A 134 -11.55 -12.45 20.61
N PRO A 135 -12.16 -12.16 21.78
CA PRO A 135 -12.38 -10.78 22.22
C PRO A 135 -11.05 -10.02 22.31
N ILE A 136 -10.98 -8.82 21.71
CA ILE A 136 -9.71 -8.08 21.61
C ILE A 136 -9.08 -7.78 22.98
N ARG A 137 -9.92 -7.58 24.01
CA ARG A 137 -9.47 -7.30 25.38
C ARG A 137 -8.66 -8.44 26.01
N GLU A 138 -8.87 -9.69 25.56
CA GLU A 138 -8.11 -10.84 26.04
C GLU A 138 -6.67 -10.86 25.52
N PHE A 139 -6.42 -10.13 24.42
CA PHE A 139 -5.10 -10.03 23.81
C PHE A 139 -4.32 -8.79 24.25
N LEU A 140 -4.96 -7.83 24.91
CA LEU A 140 -4.32 -6.65 25.47
C LEU A 140 -3.76 -6.96 26.86
N THR A 141 -2.58 -7.60 26.88
CA THR A 141 -1.86 -7.97 28.08
C THR A 141 -0.59 -7.10 28.23
N PRO A 142 0.01 -7.01 29.42
CA PRO A 142 1.25 -6.24 29.61
C PRO A 142 2.40 -6.60 28.66
N ASP A 143 2.41 -7.82 28.14
CA ASP A 143 3.43 -8.33 27.23
C ASP A 143 3.10 -8.06 25.74
N SER A 144 1.89 -7.59 25.45
CA SER A 144 1.45 -7.29 24.08
C SER A 144 2.20 -6.10 23.49
N ARG A 145 2.51 -6.17 22.20
CA ARG A 145 3.19 -5.11 21.46
C ARG A 145 2.40 -4.70 20.21
N PRO A 146 1.18 -4.18 20.38
CA PRO A 146 0.33 -3.80 19.25
C PRO A 146 0.94 -2.59 18.53
N VAL A 147 1.11 -2.72 17.21
CA VAL A 147 1.66 -1.66 16.34
C VAL A 147 0.60 -0.97 15.50
N LYS A 148 -0.54 -1.64 15.31
CA LYS A 148 -1.69 -1.13 14.54
C LYS A 148 -2.97 -1.74 15.07
N MET A 149 -4.04 -0.96 15.15
CA MET A 149 -5.38 -1.43 15.39
C MET A 149 -6.28 -1.06 14.22
N LEU A 150 -7.17 -1.97 13.86
CA LEU A 150 -8.24 -1.74 12.89
C LEU A 150 -9.57 -1.67 13.63
N VAL A 151 -10.40 -0.70 13.27
CA VAL A 151 -11.77 -0.56 13.74
C VAL A 151 -12.70 -0.73 12.55
N ARG A 152 -13.64 -1.66 12.64
CA ARG A 152 -14.66 -1.89 11.62
C ARG A 152 -16.04 -1.65 12.18
N ALA A 153 -16.87 -0.93 11.43
CA ALA A 153 -18.28 -0.79 11.72
C ALA A 153 -19.10 -1.09 10.45
N PHE A 154 -20.01 -2.06 10.57
CA PHE A 154 -20.88 -2.43 9.46
C PHE A 154 -22.03 -1.42 9.30
N GLY A 155 -22.29 -1.02 8.04
CA GLY A 155 -23.34 -0.06 7.71
C GLY A 155 -22.97 1.41 7.97
N ILE A 156 -21.73 1.70 8.36
CA ILE A 156 -21.18 3.06 8.46
C ILE A 156 -20.04 3.16 7.42
N PRO A 157 -20.09 4.07 6.44
CA PRO A 157 -19.01 4.24 5.45
C PRO A 157 -17.68 4.67 6.10
N THR A 158 -16.56 4.36 5.44
CA THR A 158 -15.21 4.62 5.99
C THR A 158 -14.98 6.07 6.41
N GLU A 159 -15.40 7.06 5.63
CA GLU A 159 -15.17 8.48 5.98
C GLU A 159 -15.99 8.90 7.20
N GLU A 160 -17.24 8.44 7.31
CA GLU A 160 -18.09 8.70 8.47
C GLU A 160 -17.53 8.02 9.72
N LEU A 161 -17.12 6.75 9.60
CA LEU A 161 -16.49 6.02 10.69
C LEU A 161 -15.19 6.71 11.14
N PHE A 162 -14.41 7.23 10.19
CA PHE A 162 -13.19 7.99 10.50
C PHE A 162 -13.50 9.23 11.36
N GLU A 163 -14.49 10.05 10.99
CA GLU A 163 -14.85 11.26 11.76
C GLU A 163 -15.34 10.90 13.18
N ILE A 164 -16.12 9.81 13.32
CA ILE A 164 -16.59 9.33 14.63
C ILE A 164 -15.40 8.88 15.48
N VAL A 165 -14.57 7.98 14.95
CA VAL A 165 -13.44 7.39 15.69
C VAL A 165 -12.40 8.47 16.03
N ASP A 166 -12.07 9.37 15.10
CA ASP A 166 -11.14 10.47 15.33
C ASP A 166 -11.62 11.41 16.46
N GLY A 167 -12.93 11.69 16.47
CA GLY A 167 -13.56 12.45 17.56
C GLY A 167 -13.48 11.74 18.92
N VAL A 168 -13.68 10.43 18.96
CA VAL A 168 -13.62 9.62 20.20
C VAL A 168 -12.19 9.53 20.73
N VAL A 169 -11.21 9.31 19.86
CA VAL A 169 -9.81 9.16 20.31
C VAL A 169 -9.16 10.48 20.71
N ASP A 170 -9.70 11.61 20.25
CA ASP A 170 -9.33 12.99 20.63
C ASP A 170 -7.81 13.20 20.63
N GLY A 171 -7.14 12.82 19.54
CA GLY A 171 -5.71 12.99 19.33
C GLY A 171 -4.81 12.11 20.21
N ARG A 172 -5.34 11.16 20.99
CA ARG A 172 -4.54 10.20 21.79
C ARG A 172 -3.81 9.16 20.96
N VAL A 173 -4.31 8.89 19.77
CA VAL A 173 -3.72 8.02 18.75
C VAL A 173 -3.88 8.66 17.38
N SER A 174 -3.09 8.22 16.41
CA SER A 174 -3.24 8.66 15.02
C SER A 174 -4.33 7.84 14.33
N THR A 175 -5.31 8.53 13.71
CA THR A 175 -6.41 7.92 12.95
C THR A 175 -6.20 8.13 11.47
N THR A 176 -6.38 7.08 10.66
CA THR A 176 -6.30 7.16 9.19
C THR A 176 -7.14 6.06 8.53
N PHE A 177 -7.17 6.05 7.21
CA PHE A 177 -7.71 4.94 6.42
C PHE A 177 -6.95 4.80 5.10
N SER A 178 -6.93 3.58 4.57
CA SER A 178 -6.28 3.20 3.32
C SER A 178 -7.24 2.59 2.30
N VAL A 179 -8.53 2.49 2.63
CA VAL A 179 -9.59 1.97 1.77
C VAL A 179 -10.88 2.75 1.99
N GLN A 180 -11.72 2.81 0.95
CA GLN A 180 -13.09 3.31 1.07
C GLN A 180 -14.07 2.15 0.93
N LEU A 181 -14.88 1.92 1.95
CA LEU A 181 -15.84 0.82 2.04
C LEU A 181 -17.17 1.36 2.58
N ASP A 182 -18.28 0.75 2.16
CA ASP A 182 -19.61 1.01 2.73
C ASP A 182 -19.72 0.44 4.16
N ASP A 183 -19.02 -0.66 4.43
CA ASP A 183 -18.79 -1.22 5.77
C ASP A 183 -17.42 -0.75 6.25
N GLY A 184 -17.36 0.39 6.90
CA GLY A 184 -16.17 1.19 7.14
C GLY A 184 -15.03 0.45 7.86
N LEU A 185 -13.82 0.85 7.52
CA LEU A 185 -12.58 0.38 8.12
C LEU A 185 -11.66 1.56 8.38
N VAL A 186 -11.29 1.74 9.64
CA VAL A 186 -10.39 2.79 10.11
C VAL A 186 -9.17 2.16 10.77
N GLU A 187 -8.05 2.81 10.64
CA GLU A 187 -6.74 2.36 11.10
C GLU A 187 -6.23 3.31 12.18
N LEU A 188 -5.84 2.76 13.32
CA LEU A 188 -5.21 3.47 14.41
C LEU A 188 -3.73 3.09 14.50
N ALA A 189 -2.89 4.10 14.72
CA ALA A 189 -1.45 3.95 14.96
C ALA A 189 -1.04 4.77 16.20
N PRO A 190 0.08 4.45 16.86
CA PRO A 190 0.63 5.28 17.93
C PRO A 190 0.88 6.71 17.45
N ILE A 191 0.75 7.69 18.34
CA ILE A 191 1.06 9.09 18.03
C ILE A 191 2.49 9.21 17.51
N GLY A 192 2.66 10.05 16.48
CA GLY A 192 3.95 10.24 15.82
C GLY A 192 4.33 9.17 14.83
N VAL A 193 3.50 8.12 14.66
CA VAL A 193 3.68 7.09 13.63
C VAL A 193 2.95 7.49 12.36
N SER A 194 3.67 7.51 11.26
CA SER A 194 3.11 7.69 9.91
C SER A 194 4.14 7.23 8.87
N LYS A 195 3.66 6.99 7.63
CA LYS A 195 4.58 6.67 6.50
C LYS A 195 5.66 7.73 6.33
N GLY A 196 5.32 9.01 6.55
CA GLY A 196 6.27 10.13 6.44
C GLY A 196 7.34 10.11 7.52
N VAL A 197 6.98 9.88 8.79
CA VAL A 197 7.93 9.81 9.90
C VAL A 197 8.92 8.66 9.70
N ALA A 198 8.40 7.47 9.32
CA ALA A 198 9.23 6.32 9.04
C ALA A 198 10.12 6.52 7.79
N LEU A 199 9.62 7.21 6.75
CA LEU A 199 10.40 7.56 5.57
C LEU A 199 11.52 8.53 5.93
N SER A 200 11.26 9.55 6.77
CA SER A 200 12.27 10.49 7.23
C SER A 200 13.40 9.78 7.99
N ALA A 201 13.06 8.91 8.93
CA ALA A 201 14.04 8.10 9.66
C ALA A 201 14.85 7.17 8.74
N THR A 202 14.18 6.57 7.74
CA THR A 202 14.84 5.72 6.73
C THR A 202 15.80 6.53 5.86
N ALA A 203 15.39 7.70 5.39
CA ALA A 203 16.23 8.59 4.59
C ALA A 203 17.47 9.06 5.37
N GLU A 204 17.31 9.41 6.66
CA GLU A 204 18.41 9.76 7.56
C GLU A 204 19.41 8.60 7.70
N GLN A 205 18.93 7.38 7.93
CA GLN A 205 19.79 6.18 8.01
C GLN A 205 20.55 5.90 6.72
N LEU A 206 19.95 6.19 5.57
CA LEU A 206 20.56 6.00 4.24
C LEU A 206 21.44 7.20 3.84
N GLY A 207 21.42 8.30 4.57
CA GLY A 207 22.14 9.53 4.23
C GLY A 207 21.57 10.25 3.00
N VAL A 208 20.26 10.13 2.76
CA VAL A 208 19.54 10.68 1.59
C VAL A 208 18.81 11.96 1.97
N ASP A 209 18.95 12.99 1.14
CA ASP A 209 18.12 14.20 1.21
C ASP A 209 16.74 13.92 0.60
N LEU A 210 15.69 14.13 1.39
CA LEU A 210 14.30 13.98 0.91
C LEU A 210 13.93 14.99 -0.20
N GLY A 211 14.67 16.09 -0.34
CA GLY A 211 14.57 16.99 -1.48
C GLY A 211 14.93 16.32 -2.83
N GLU A 212 15.77 15.28 -2.78
CA GLU A 212 16.16 14.47 -3.95
C GLU A 212 15.39 13.14 -4.02
N ALA A 213 14.33 12.98 -3.21
CA ALA A 213 13.50 11.79 -3.18
C ALA A 213 12.18 11.98 -3.94
N ALA A 214 11.67 10.89 -4.52
CA ALA A 214 10.33 10.79 -5.07
C ALA A 214 9.44 9.93 -4.18
N ALA A 215 8.15 10.28 -4.07
CA ALA A 215 7.15 9.44 -3.39
C ALA A 215 5.86 9.34 -4.20
N PHE A 216 5.23 8.16 -4.17
CA PHE A 216 3.98 7.84 -4.85
C PHE A 216 2.93 7.39 -3.84
N GLY A 217 1.69 7.87 -4.00
CA GLY A 217 0.59 7.48 -3.12
C GLY A 217 -0.78 7.89 -3.67
N ASP A 218 -1.84 7.35 -3.08
CA ASP A 218 -3.23 7.56 -3.48
C ASP A 218 -4.18 7.82 -2.31
N MET A 219 -3.87 7.40 -1.09
CA MET A 219 -4.77 7.47 0.06
C MET A 219 -4.30 8.45 1.15
N PRO A 220 -5.19 8.89 2.07
CA PRO A 220 -4.85 9.87 3.11
C PRO A 220 -3.65 9.51 3.98
N ASN A 221 -3.38 8.21 4.22
CA ASN A 221 -2.20 7.74 4.94
C ASN A 221 -0.87 8.03 4.22
N ASP A 222 -0.91 8.38 2.91
CA ASP A 222 0.27 8.74 2.11
C ASP A 222 0.65 10.22 2.22
N LEU A 223 -0.30 11.08 2.64
CA LEU A 223 -0.07 12.52 2.70
C LEU A 223 1.15 12.90 3.51
N SER A 224 1.44 12.15 4.58
CA SER A 224 2.60 12.40 5.42
C SER A 224 3.93 12.21 4.69
N MET A 225 4.06 11.24 3.79
CA MET A 225 5.27 11.03 2.99
C MET A 225 5.32 11.94 1.76
N LEU A 226 4.18 12.15 1.09
CA LEU A 226 4.10 13.00 -0.10
C LEU A 226 4.49 14.45 0.19
N ARG A 227 4.22 14.95 1.41
CA ARG A 227 4.58 16.32 1.84
C ARG A 227 6.04 16.51 2.19
N LEU A 228 6.79 15.43 2.39
CA LEU A 228 8.19 15.48 2.82
C LEU A 228 9.19 15.47 1.66
N VAL A 229 8.82 14.89 0.53
CA VAL A 229 9.74 14.68 -0.57
C VAL A 229 9.75 15.84 -1.57
N GLY A 230 10.87 16.02 -2.25
CA GLY A 230 10.99 17.03 -3.31
C GLY A 230 10.16 16.72 -4.56
N HIS A 231 9.85 15.42 -4.80
CA HIS A 231 9.13 14.97 -5.99
C HIS A 231 7.92 14.11 -5.62
N PRO A 232 6.79 14.72 -5.14
CA PRO A 232 5.57 13.99 -4.84
C PRO A 232 4.77 13.67 -6.10
N PHE A 233 4.29 12.43 -6.20
CA PHE A 233 3.44 11.95 -7.29
C PHE A 233 2.14 11.38 -6.74
N VAL A 234 1.03 11.85 -7.27
CA VAL A 234 -0.31 11.38 -6.93
C VAL A 234 -0.89 10.65 -8.13
N VAL A 235 -1.30 9.39 -7.93
CA VAL A 235 -1.89 8.60 -9.01
C VAL A 235 -3.28 9.14 -9.40
N SER A 236 -3.71 8.86 -10.63
CA SER A 236 -4.95 9.43 -11.19
C SER A 236 -6.22 8.98 -10.48
N ASN A 237 -6.18 7.82 -9.84
CA ASN A 237 -7.27 7.23 -9.05
C ASN A 237 -7.23 7.62 -7.56
N ALA A 238 -6.39 8.57 -7.17
CA ALA A 238 -6.21 8.94 -5.78
C ALA A 238 -7.48 9.55 -5.16
N HIS A 239 -7.59 9.35 -3.85
CA HIS A 239 -8.63 9.91 -3.02
C HIS A 239 -8.66 11.45 -3.10
N HIS A 240 -9.84 12.06 -3.06
CA HIS A 240 -10.00 13.53 -3.22
C HIS A 240 -9.19 14.35 -2.20
N ARG A 241 -9.07 13.87 -0.95
CA ARG A 241 -8.26 14.54 0.10
C ARG A 241 -6.77 14.58 -0.29
N VAL A 242 -6.27 13.57 -1.01
CA VAL A 242 -4.88 13.54 -1.48
C VAL A 242 -4.67 14.48 -2.66
N LEU A 243 -5.62 14.50 -3.61
CA LEU A 243 -5.59 15.42 -4.75
C LEU A 243 -5.58 16.89 -4.31
N GLN A 244 -6.19 17.20 -3.16
CA GLN A 244 -6.25 18.56 -2.59
C GLN A 244 -5.08 18.88 -1.66
N GLY A 245 -4.53 17.87 -0.97
CA GLY A 245 -3.63 18.07 0.18
C GLY A 245 -2.18 17.66 -0.03
N ALA A 246 -1.79 17.14 -1.19
CA ALA A 246 -0.44 16.61 -1.43
C ALA A 246 0.61 17.67 -1.80
N SER A 247 0.27 18.97 -1.74
CA SER A 247 1.26 20.03 -1.99
C SER A 247 2.36 20.01 -0.93
N PRO A 248 3.66 20.09 -1.31
CA PRO A 248 4.77 20.15 -0.36
C PRO A 248 4.63 21.31 0.61
N SER A 249 5.01 21.09 1.86
CA SER A 249 5.01 22.14 2.90
C SER A 249 5.96 23.31 2.60
N SER A 250 6.91 23.12 1.67
CA SER A 250 7.91 24.13 1.25
C SER A 250 7.48 25.00 0.07
N GLY A 251 6.27 24.86 -0.46
CA GLY A 251 5.70 25.80 -1.46
C GLY A 251 6.30 25.74 -2.87
N THR A 252 7.14 24.77 -3.21
CA THR A 252 7.92 24.79 -4.46
C THR A 252 7.48 23.83 -5.55
N THR A 253 6.65 22.82 -5.27
CA THR A 253 6.21 21.88 -6.31
C THR A 253 4.74 21.51 -6.16
N THR A 254 3.96 21.69 -7.21
CA THR A 254 2.61 21.12 -7.29
C THR A 254 2.73 19.62 -7.51
N PRO A 255 1.96 18.78 -6.78
CA PRO A 255 1.98 17.34 -6.99
C PRO A 255 1.75 17.00 -8.46
N GLN A 256 2.61 16.19 -9.03
CA GLN A 256 2.44 15.71 -10.39
C GLN A 256 1.39 14.60 -10.41
N ARG A 257 0.44 14.69 -11.35
CA ARG A 257 -0.56 13.66 -11.55
C ARG A 257 0.04 12.53 -12.37
N TRP A 258 0.01 11.32 -11.80
CA TRP A 258 0.61 10.13 -12.39
C TRP A 258 -0.46 9.15 -12.88
N ASP A 259 -0.31 8.62 -14.08
CA ASP A 259 -1.10 7.50 -14.55
C ASP A 259 -0.33 6.20 -14.23
N THR A 260 -0.96 5.25 -13.56
CA THR A 260 -0.38 3.94 -13.22
C THR A 260 0.08 3.14 -14.45
N ARG A 261 -0.31 3.56 -15.66
CA ARG A 261 0.17 3.01 -16.93
C ARG A 261 1.51 3.59 -17.35
N SER A 262 1.94 4.69 -16.74
CA SER A 262 3.21 5.34 -17.04
C SER A 262 4.32 4.78 -16.15
N SER A 263 5.52 4.67 -16.69
CA SER A 263 6.70 4.12 -16.00
C SER A 263 7.32 5.14 -15.04
N ILE A 264 7.83 4.69 -13.90
CA ILE A 264 8.74 5.47 -13.05
C ILE A 264 9.93 6.02 -13.85
N CYS A 265 10.35 5.33 -14.92
CA CYS A 265 11.42 5.77 -15.83
C CYS A 265 11.12 7.06 -16.61
N SER A 266 9.86 7.52 -16.68
CA SER A 266 9.48 8.76 -17.40
C SER A 266 9.41 9.99 -16.52
N MET A 267 9.93 9.94 -15.30
CA MET A 267 9.95 11.06 -14.38
C MET A 267 11.04 12.07 -14.72
N GLY A 268 10.58 13.28 -15.01
CA GLY A 268 11.44 14.44 -15.30
C GLY A 268 11.93 14.50 -16.74
N ASP A 269 12.48 15.66 -17.12
CA ASP A 269 13.06 15.93 -18.44
C ASP A 269 14.30 15.07 -18.77
N ASN A 270 14.66 14.15 -17.87
CA ASN A 270 15.69 13.14 -18.09
C ASN A 270 15.16 11.78 -17.60
N PRO A 271 14.63 10.94 -18.50
CA PRO A 271 14.35 9.56 -18.15
C PRO A 271 15.64 8.96 -17.59
N LEU A 272 15.59 8.34 -16.39
CA LEU A 272 16.55 7.31 -16.04
C LEU A 272 16.73 6.51 -17.32
N GLN A 273 17.90 6.54 -17.97
CA GLN A 273 18.08 6.04 -19.34
C GLN A 273 17.49 4.64 -19.42
N CYS A 274 16.25 4.56 -19.87
CA CYS A 274 15.62 3.28 -20.20
C CYS A 274 16.47 2.74 -21.36
N PRO A 275 17.02 1.52 -21.27
CA PRO A 275 17.78 0.94 -22.38
C PRO A 275 16.97 1.10 -23.66
N GLU A 276 17.60 1.44 -24.78
CA GLU A 276 16.98 1.74 -26.09
C GLU A 276 16.01 0.68 -26.64
N THR A 277 15.91 -0.49 -25.98
CA THR A 277 14.98 -1.57 -26.31
C THR A 277 13.50 -1.19 -26.17
N HIS A 278 13.14 -0.07 -25.49
CA HIS A 278 11.75 0.35 -25.35
C HIS A 278 11.18 1.11 -26.56
N LYS A 279 12.02 1.72 -27.39
CA LYS A 279 11.55 2.42 -28.61
C LYS A 279 11.00 1.46 -29.67
N THR A 280 11.42 0.19 -29.65
CA THR A 280 10.98 -0.83 -30.61
C THR A 280 9.65 -1.49 -30.26
N LEU A 281 9.23 -1.49 -28.99
CA LEU A 281 7.96 -2.09 -28.58
C LEU A 281 6.76 -1.13 -28.73
N GLU A 282 6.94 0.17 -28.56
CA GLU A 282 5.88 1.15 -28.85
C GLU A 282 5.61 1.26 -30.37
N ALA A 283 6.64 1.13 -31.20
CA ALA A 283 6.46 1.13 -32.66
C ALA A 283 5.72 -0.11 -33.20
N ALA A 284 5.80 -1.24 -32.50
CA ALA A 284 5.09 -2.46 -32.88
C ALA A 284 3.58 -2.44 -32.52
N HIS A 285 3.17 -1.64 -31.51
CA HIS A 285 1.77 -1.48 -31.15
C HIS A 285 1.03 -0.41 -31.98
N CYS A 286 1.74 0.54 -32.57
CA CYS A 286 1.17 1.58 -33.42
C CYS A 286 1.05 1.18 -34.91
N LEU A 287 1.61 0.05 -35.32
CA LEU A 287 1.56 -0.41 -36.73
C LEU A 287 0.52 -1.52 -36.99
N GLY A 288 -0.33 -1.84 -36.01
CA GLY A 288 -1.35 -2.88 -36.10
C GLY A 288 -2.71 -2.46 -36.64
N ASP A 289 -2.93 -1.21 -37.03
CA ASP A 289 -4.26 -0.74 -37.46
C ASP A 289 -4.22 0.22 -38.66
N VAL A 290 -3.71 -0.26 -39.80
CA VAL A 290 -4.08 0.32 -41.12
C VAL A 290 -4.02 -0.79 -42.17
N GLY A 291 -5.15 -1.26 -42.63
CA GLY A 291 -5.22 -2.08 -43.83
C GLY A 291 -6.48 -2.95 -43.96
N GLY A 292 -7.64 -2.30 -44.10
CA GLY A 292 -8.80 -3.00 -44.59
C GLY A 292 -8.67 -3.31 -46.07
N VAL A 293 -8.90 -4.60 -46.44
CA VAL A 293 -9.49 -4.96 -47.74
C VAL A 293 -10.35 -6.18 -47.52
N SER A 294 -11.61 -6.03 -47.94
CA SER A 294 -12.66 -7.02 -48.13
C SER A 294 -12.25 -8.22 -48.97
N SER A 295 -12.63 -9.43 -48.58
CA SER A 295 -13.32 -10.34 -49.49
C SER A 295 -13.92 -11.54 -48.75
N ALA A 296 -15.10 -11.88 -49.22
CA ALA A 296 -15.99 -12.93 -48.75
C ALA A 296 -15.43 -14.36 -48.94
N GLY A 297 -15.87 -15.30 -48.08
CA GLY A 297 -15.74 -16.71 -48.41
C GLY A 297 -15.89 -17.70 -47.26
N GLN A 298 -17.14 -18.15 -47.03
CA GLN A 298 -17.54 -19.52 -46.69
C GLN A 298 -16.99 -20.27 -45.46
N SER A 299 -17.93 -20.50 -44.56
CA SER A 299 -18.16 -21.65 -43.67
C SER A 299 -17.34 -22.93 -43.91
N ARG A 300 -16.81 -23.48 -42.80
CA ARG A 300 -16.96 -24.92 -42.47
C ARG A 300 -16.63 -25.13 -40.99
N GLY A 301 -17.60 -25.73 -40.30
CA GLY A 301 -17.49 -26.12 -38.90
C GLY A 301 -16.50 -27.28 -38.69
N LEU A 302 -15.89 -27.31 -37.52
CA LEU A 302 -15.22 -28.50 -37.02
C LEU A 302 -15.86 -28.88 -35.68
N ILE A 303 -16.53 -30.00 -35.70
CA ILE A 303 -17.09 -30.71 -34.56
C ILE A 303 -15.95 -31.45 -33.90
N ILE A 304 -15.75 -31.27 -32.57
CA ILE A 304 -14.89 -32.13 -31.75
C ILE A 304 -15.78 -32.98 -30.85
N PRO A 305 -15.63 -34.33 -30.83
CA PRO A 305 -16.51 -35.24 -30.09
C PRO A 305 -16.12 -35.30 -28.60
N GLY A 306 -17.13 -35.55 -27.77
CA GLY A 306 -17.05 -35.67 -26.34
C GLY A 306 -16.25 -36.89 -25.84
N SER A 307 -15.65 -36.72 -24.67
CA SER A 307 -15.21 -37.81 -23.82
C SER A 307 -15.95 -37.76 -22.48
N ARG A 308 -16.77 -38.80 -22.26
CA ARG A 308 -17.42 -39.15 -21.00
C ARG A 308 -16.30 -39.62 -20.01
N VAL A 309 -16.29 -39.10 -18.82
CA VAL A 309 -15.62 -39.77 -17.69
C VAL A 309 -16.69 -40.12 -16.65
N ARG A 310 -16.73 -41.39 -16.35
CA ARG A 310 -17.59 -42.04 -15.34
C ARG A 310 -17.11 -41.69 -13.93
N ALA A 311 -18.04 -41.46 -13.03
CA ALA A 311 -17.85 -41.52 -11.62
C ALA A 311 -17.71 -42.96 -11.12
N PRO A 312 -16.93 -43.25 -10.09
CA PRO A 312 -17.09 -44.47 -9.31
C PRO A 312 -17.92 -44.23 -8.06
N HIS A 313 -18.85 -45.15 -7.84
CA HIS A 313 -19.51 -45.39 -6.56
C HIS A 313 -18.53 -46.09 -5.59
N ALA A 314 -18.49 -45.70 -4.36
CA ALA A 314 -18.70 -46.45 -3.12
C ALA A 314 -18.43 -45.49 -1.93
#